data_5dcce0f97e0db88d6da2380cc57e2585
#
_entry.id   5dcce0f97e0db88d6da2380cc57e2585
#
_cell.length_a   1.000
_cell.length_b   1.000
_cell.length_c   1.000
_cell.angle_alpha   90.00
_cell.angle_beta   90.00
_cell.angle_gamma   90.00
#
_symmetry.space_group_name_H-M   'P 1'
#
loop_
_entity.id
_entity.type
_entity.pdbx_description
1 polymer ?
#
loop_
_entity_poly.entity_id
_entity_poly.type
_entity_poly.pdbx_seq_one_letter_code
_entity_poly.pdbx_strand_id
1 'polypeptide(L)'
;MANDTTLPRDVISIFKYWYSNQRNSVRWAGVHSDVYRLECGVRQGGMSSPKLFNLYMNRLIGELNSTNIGCHIDGVCINNIGYADDMVLLSPSIGALQRLINICETYAESHGLRYNARKSEFLIFKSGAKTYTTTPVRVCGTELNKVDKFKYLGHWITDTLSDNLDIERERRAMAVRCNMLARRFARCSKDVKVTLFKAYCQSFYTCSLWADYTQRAYNALRVQYNDAFRILFGLPRFCSASKMFADANTDCFYAIIRKRCAALLMRLLSSSNNIIRVLTDRWDSPLLSHWIRLHTTVDVQIPVTRGWDPSW
;
A
#
# COMPACT_ATOMS: atom_id res chain seq x y z
N MET A 1 -18.31 19.29 -11.28
CA MET A 1 -17.20 18.84 -12.11
C MET A 1 -16.72 19.86 -13.16
N ALA A 2 -17.61 20.49 -13.91
CA ALA A 2 -17.15 21.40 -14.99
C ALA A 2 -16.47 22.69 -14.50
N ASN A 3 -16.69 23.11 -13.27
CA ASN A 3 -16.16 24.36 -12.71
C ASN A 3 -14.84 24.18 -11.94
N ASP A 4 -14.42 22.95 -11.67
CA ASP A 4 -13.26 22.67 -10.80
C ASP A 4 -12.07 22.07 -11.55
N THR A 5 -12.13 22.08 -12.88
CA THR A 5 -11.06 21.52 -13.71
C THR A 5 -10.42 22.56 -14.61
N THR A 6 -9.11 22.49 -14.77
CA THR A 6 -8.35 23.27 -15.77
C THR A 6 -8.51 22.73 -17.20
N LEU A 7 -9.43 21.77 -17.41
CA LEU A 7 -9.68 21.16 -18.72
C LEU A 7 -10.37 22.15 -19.67
N PRO A 8 -9.98 22.20 -20.94
CA PRO A 8 -10.70 22.99 -21.97
C PRO A 8 -12.16 22.56 -22.07
N ARG A 9 -13.04 23.55 -22.34
CA ARG A 9 -14.50 23.32 -22.43
C ARG A 9 -14.86 22.26 -23.46
N ASP A 10 -14.15 22.22 -24.58
CA ASP A 10 -14.37 21.24 -25.64
C ASP A 10 -14.11 19.80 -25.17
N VAL A 11 -13.05 19.61 -24.39
CA VAL A 11 -12.72 18.30 -23.77
C VAL A 11 -13.83 17.87 -22.80
N ILE A 12 -14.31 18.81 -21.97
CA ILE A 12 -15.43 18.55 -21.06
C ILE A 12 -16.69 18.14 -21.84
N SER A 13 -16.98 18.83 -22.96
CA SER A 13 -18.13 18.54 -23.83
C SER A 13 -18.04 17.15 -24.46
N ILE A 14 -16.84 16.77 -24.92
CA ILE A 14 -16.57 15.43 -25.46
C ILE A 14 -16.82 14.36 -24.38
N PHE A 15 -16.32 14.55 -23.15
CA PHE A 15 -16.57 13.62 -22.05
C PHE A 15 -18.04 13.52 -21.70
N LYS A 16 -18.75 14.66 -21.64
CA LYS A 16 -20.21 14.68 -21.37
C LYS A 16 -20.94 13.86 -22.43
N TYR A 17 -20.68 14.13 -23.71
CA TYR A 17 -21.30 13.38 -24.81
C TYR A 17 -20.99 11.88 -24.72
N TRP A 18 -19.73 11.53 -24.53
CA TRP A 18 -19.30 10.15 -24.45
C TRP A 18 -19.95 9.40 -23.30
N TYR A 19 -19.93 9.96 -22.08
CA TYR A 19 -20.53 9.31 -20.92
C TYR A 19 -22.06 9.28 -20.98
N SER A 20 -22.71 10.26 -21.59
CA SER A 20 -24.16 10.26 -21.78
C SER A 20 -24.66 9.23 -22.80
N ASN A 21 -23.81 8.77 -23.69
CA ASN A 21 -24.18 7.85 -24.77
C ASN A 21 -23.55 6.45 -24.61
N GLN A 22 -23.06 6.12 -23.43
CA GLN A 22 -22.47 4.81 -23.19
C GLN A 22 -23.54 3.71 -23.19
N ARG A 23 -23.28 2.68 -24.02
CA ARG A 23 -24.09 1.47 -24.09
C ARG A 23 -23.22 0.25 -23.91
N ASN A 24 -23.70 -0.74 -23.18
CA ASN A 24 -23.01 -2.00 -22.94
C ASN A 24 -23.92 -3.19 -23.20
N SER A 25 -23.31 -4.35 -23.47
CA SER A 25 -23.97 -5.64 -23.44
C SER A 25 -23.09 -6.64 -22.70
N VAL A 26 -23.69 -7.64 -22.08
CA VAL A 26 -22.96 -8.73 -21.42
C VAL A 26 -22.75 -9.86 -22.41
N ARG A 27 -21.50 -10.32 -22.55
CA ARG A 27 -21.18 -11.52 -23.34
C ARG A 27 -20.96 -12.72 -22.42
N TRP A 28 -21.76 -13.75 -22.62
CA TRP A 28 -21.65 -15.01 -21.88
C TRP A 28 -21.77 -16.19 -22.83
N ALA A 29 -20.82 -17.14 -22.78
CA ALA A 29 -20.81 -18.35 -23.63
C ALA A 29 -21.03 -18.06 -25.16
N GLY A 30 -20.52 -16.95 -25.65
CA GLY A 30 -20.66 -16.58 -27.09
C GLY A 30 -21.94 -15.82 -27.43
N VAL A 31 -22.90 -15.72 -26.50
CA VAL A 31 -24.17 -14.98 -26.71
C VAL A 31 -24.06 -13.59 -26.06
N HIS A 32 -24.67 -12.58 -26.70
CA HIS A 32 -24.76 -11.22 -26.15
C HIS A 32 -26.16 -10.98 -25.58
N SER A 33 -26.23 -10.27 -24.43
CA SER A 33 -27.48 -9.72 -23.92
C SER A 33 -27.97 -8.57 -24.78
N ASP A 34 -29.20 -8.12 -24.52
CA ASP A 34 -29.69 -6.84 -25.01
C ASP A 34 -28.76 -5.70 -24.57
N VAL A 35 -28.69 -4.66 -25.43
CA VAL A 35 -27.89 -3.48 -25.16
C VAL A 35 -28.58 -2.62 -24.10
N TYR A 36 -27.88 -2.28 -23.04
CA TYR A 36 -28.37 -1.38 -22.00
C TYR A 36 -27.50 -0.11 -21.90
N ARG A 37 -28.11 0.97 -21.44
CA ARG A 37 -27.44 2.25 -21.22
C ARG A 37 -26.79 2.27 -19.85
N LEU A 38 -25.58 2.83 -19.76
CA LEU A 38 -24.93 3.13 -18.49
C LEU A 38 -25.34 4.51 -18.03
N GLU A 39 -25.98 4.59 -16.86
CA GLU A 39 -26.49 5.86 -16.30
C GLU A 39 -25.50 6.53 -15.34
N CYS A 40 -24.62 5.76 -14.74
CA CYS A 40 -23.63 6.27 -13.78
C CYS A 40 -22.34 5.42 -13.75
N GLY A 41 -21.31 5.97 -13.08
CA GLY A 41 -20.03 5.32 -12.88
C GLY A 41 -19.01 5.57 -13.99
N VAL A 42 -17.84 4.99 -13.83
CA VAL A 42 -16.74 5.04 -14.79
C VAL A 42 -16.44 3.63 -15.32
N ARG A 43 -15.94 3.53 -16.57
CA ARG A 43 -15.61 2.23 -17.16
C ARG A 43 -14.43 1.58 -16.44
N GLN A 44 -14.62 0.35 -15.95
CA GLN A 44 -13.51 -0.45 -15.45
C GLN A 44 -12.51 -0.74 -16.58
N GLY A 45 -11.21 -0.43 -16.34
CA GLY A 45 -10.17 -0.54 -17.37
C GLY A 45 -10.10 0.62 -18.37
N GLY A 46 -10.93 1.64 -18.27
CA GLY A 46 -10.84 2.85 -19.09
C GLY A 46 -9.64 3.71 -18.71
N MET A 47 -8.89 4.24 -19.67
CA MET A 47 -7.71 5.08 -19.43
C MET A 47 -8.00 6.37 -18.63
N SER A 48 -9.16 7.00 -18.86
CA SER A 48 -9.59 8.21 -18.16
C SER A 48 -10.28 7.93 -16.83
N SER A 49 -10.75 6.71 -16.59
CA SER A 49 -11.58 6.35 -15.44
C SER A 49 -10.93 6.63 -14.09
N PRO A 50 -9.65 6.29 -13.82
CA PRO A 50 -9.02 6.62 -12.55
C PRO A 50 -8.90 8.14 -12.32
N LYS A 51 -8.60 8.90 -13.36
CA LYS A 51 -8.52 10.37 -13.29
C LYS A 51 -9.86 11.00 -12.98
N LEU A 52 -10.92 10.54 -13.64
CA LEU A 52 -12.28 11.05 -13.41
C LEU A 52 -12.79 10.70 -12.00
N PHE A 53 -12.50 9.49 -11.54
CA PHE A 53 -12.82 9.09 -10.16
C PHE A 53 -12.08 9.95 -9.14
N ASN A 54 -10.78 10.21 -9.32
CA ASN A 54 -10.02 11.09 -8.44
C ASN A 54 -10.59 12.51 -8.43
N LEU A 55 -10.95 13.08 -9.58
CA LEU A 55 -11.61 14.38 -9.65
C LEU A 55 -12.95 14.40 -8.88
N TYR A 56 -13.67 13.29 -8.93
CA TYR A 56 -14.92 13.13 -8.20
C TYR A 56 -14.68 13.11 -6.69
N MET A 57 -13.63 12.48 -6.21
CA MET A 57 -13.27 12.37 -4.80
C MET A 57 -12.53 13.59 -4.24
N ASN A 58 -11.88 14.42 -5.10
CA ASN A 58 -11.08 15.56 -4.66
C ASN A 58 -11.85 16.56 -3.79
N ARG A 59 -13.14 16.74 -4.06
CA ARG A 59 -13.97 17.64 -3.27
C ARG A 59 -14.17 17.12 -1.84
N LEU A 60 -14.43 15.82 -1.67
CA LEU A 60 -14.49 15.19 -0.34
C LEU A 60 -13.16 15.35 0.41
N ILE A 61 -12.03 15.08 -0.28
CA ILE A 61 -10.71 15.26 0.32
C ILE A 61 -10.49 16.72 0.76
N GLY A 62 -10.91 17.69 -0.06
CA GLY A 62 -10.87 19.11 0.29
C GLY A 62 -11.73 19.43 1.51
N GLU A 63 -12.95 18.92 1.59
CA GLU A 63 -13.85 19.09 2.73
C GLU A 63 -13.26 18.49 4.01
N LEU A 64 -12.70 17.29 3.96
CA LEU A 64 -12.03 16.67 5.10
C LEU A 64 -10.82 17.50 5.56
N ASN A 65 -9.95 17.93 4.65
CA ASN A 65 -8.76 18.70 4.96
C ASN A 65 -9.08 20.08 5.58
N SER A 66 -10.21 20.68 5.21
CA SER A 66 -10.62 21.99 5.75
C SER A 66 -11.12 21.95 7.19
N THR A 67 -11.40 20.76 7.74
CA THR A 67 -12.00 20.62 9.08
C THR A 67 -11.02 20.80 10.22
N ASN A 68 -9.73 20.65 10.00
CA ASN A 68 -8.69 20.52 11.05
C ASN A 68 -8.97 19.40 12.08
N ILE A 69 -9.90 18.49 11.78
CA ILE A 69 -10.18 17.30 12.59
C ILE A 69 -9.26 16.20 12.09
N GLY A 70 -8.38 15.68 12.95
CA GLY A 70 -7.47 14.60 12.55
C GLY A 70 -6.22 14.54 13.42
N CYS A 71 -5.26 13.73 12.98
CA CYS A 71 -3.92 13.69 13.56
C CYS A 71 -3.09 14.85 13.01
N HIS A 72 -2.19 15.40 13.83
CA HIS A 72 -1.31 16.50 13.40
C HIS A 72 0.15 16.09 13.52
N ILE A 73 0.94 16.40 12.51
CA ILE A 73 2.40 16.25 12.52
C ILE A 73 2.97 17.60 12.09
N ASP A 74 3.73 18.24 12.98
CA ASP A 74 4.35 19.56 12.76
C ASP A 74 3.36 20.62 12.22
N GLY A 75 2.16 20.65 12.82
CA GLY A 75 1.09 21.57 12.44
C GLY A 75 0.29 21.17 11.19
N VAL A 76 0.71 20.15 10.45
CA VAL A 76 -0.02 19.63 9.29
C VAL A 76 -1.06 18.61 9.74
N CYS A 77 -2.32 18.86 9.44
CA CYS A 77 -3.41 17.92 9.71
C CYS A 77 -3.39 16.78 8.70
N ILE A 78 -3.39 15.54 9.21
CA ILE A 78 -3.48 14.32 8.42
C ILE A 78 -4.69 13.56 8.92
N ASN A 79 -5.79 13.61 8.18
CA ASN A 79 -7.05 12.99 8.58
C ASN A 79 -7.58 11.98 7.56
N ASN A 80 -7.05 11.95 6.36
CA ASN A 80 -7.47 11.01 5.35
C ASN A 80 -6.30 10.58 4.44
N ILE A 81 -6.36 9.33 3.97
CA ILE A 81 -5.47 8.80 2.94
C ILE A 81 -6.37 8.02 1.97
N GLY A 82 -6.45 8.47 0.73
CA GLY A 82 -7.27 7.84 -0.31
C GLY A 82 -6.44 7.11 -1.35
N TYR A 83 -6.89 5.93 -1.76
CA TYR A 83 -6.38 5.21 -2.91
C TYR A 83 -7.55 4.61 -3.70
N ALA A 84 -7.90 5.24 -4.81
CA ALA A 84 -9.12 4.94 -5.57
C ALA A 84 -10.36 4.98 -4.67
N ASP A 85 -11.08 3.86 -4.54
CA ASP A 85 -12.26 3.71 -3.68
C ASP A 85 -11.93 3.37 -2.22
N ASP A 86 -10.68 2.97 -1.94
CA ASP A 86 -10.23 2.72 -0.57
C ASP A 86 -9.84 4.02 0.13
N MET A 87 -10.47 4.31 1.28
CA MET A 87 -10.17 5.49 2.10
C MET A 87 -9.86 5.10 3.53
N VAL A 88 -8.78 5.62 4.07
CA VAL A 88 -8.43 5.54 5.49
C VAL A 88 -8.69 6.90 6.13
N LEU A 89 -9.41 6.92 7.23
CA LEU A 89 -9.59 8.09 8.07
C LEU A 89 -8.71 7.97 9.32
N LEU A 90 -7.97 9.03 9.64
CA LEU A 90 -7.05 9.08 10.77
C LEU A 90 -7.51 10.12 11.79
N SER A 91 -7.56 9.72 13.05
CA SER A 91 -8.10 10.57 14.11
C SER A 91 -7.50 10.22 15.48
N PRO A 92 -7.27 11.21 16.35
CA PRO A 92 -6.77 10.99 17.70
C PRO A 92 -7.85 10.48 18.67
N SER A 93 -9.14 10.49 18.30
CA SER A 93 -10.24 10.06 19.16
C SER A 93 -11.41 9.48 18.37
N ILE A 94 -12.21 8.64 19.04
CA ILE A 94 -13.42 8.04 18.46
C ILE A 94 -14.45 9.12 18.04
N GLY A 95 -14.65 10.14 18.86
CA GLY A 95 -15.59 11.21 18.52
C GLY A 95 -15.14 12.02 17.30
N ALA A 96 -13.84 12.27 17.14
CA ALA A 96 -13.31 12.92 15.95
C ALA A 96 -13.42 12.00 14.72
N LEU A 97 -13.18 10.68 14.86
CA LEU A 97 -13.39 9.71 13.78
C LEU A 97 -14.84 9.71 13.31
N GLN A 98 -15.81 9.69 14.24
CA GLN A 98 -17.23 9.72 13.87
C GLN A 98 -17.60 11.01 13.12
N ARG A 99 -17.02 12.16 13.49
CA ARG A 99 -17.25 13.42 12.74
C ARG A 99 -16.71 13.36 11.31
N LEU A 100 -15.53 12.78 11.10
CA LEU A 100 -14.99 12.57 9.75
C LEU A 100 -15.89 11.63 8.93
N ILE A 101 -16.38 10.55 9.54
CA ILE A 101 -17.33 9.62 8.91
C ILE A 101 -18.61 10.35 8.50
N ASN A 102 -19.18 11.18 9.36
CA ASN A 102 -20.42 11.91 9.06
C ASN A 102 -20.24 12.85 7.84
N ILE A 103 -19.07 13.49 7.68
CA ILE A 103 -18.75 14.30 6.49
C ILE A 103 -18.74 13.40 5.25
N CYS A 104 -18.08 12.24 5.34
CA CYS A 104 -18.06 11.28 4.25
C CYS A 104 -19.46 10.80 3.86
N GLU A 105 -20.34 10.55 4.82
CA GLU A 105 -21.73 10.14 4.59
C GLU A 105 -22.54 11.23 3.88
N THR A 106 -22.48 12.48 4.38
CA THR A 106 -23.14 13.63 3.76
C THR A 106 -22.69 13.82 2.32
N TYR A 107 -21.37 13.68 2.08
CA TYR A 107 -20.84 13.75 0.72
C TYR A 107 -21.37 12.61 -0.15
N ALA A 108 -21.37 11.39 0.36
CA ALA A 108 -21.82 10.20 -0.37
C ALA A 108 -23.30 10.34 -0.78
N GLU A 109 -24.17 10.76 0.12
CA GLU A 109 -25.59 11.01 -0.15
C GLU A 109 -25.80 12.03 -1.28
N SER A 110 -25.07 13.15 -1.23
CA SER A 110 -25.18 14.21 -2.24
C SER A 110 -24.58 13.85 -3.59
N HIS A 111 -23.73 12.83 -3.65
CA HIS A 111 -22.99 12.42 -4.85
C HIS A 111 -23.34 11.00 -5.34
N GLY A 112 -24.40 10.39 -4.81
CA GLY A 112 -24.84 9.06 -5.26
C GLY A 112 -23.83 7.93 -4.97
N LEU A 113 -23.01 8.10 -3.93
CA LEU A 113 -22.08 7.09 -3.45
C LEU A 113 -22.67 6.32 -2.26
N ARG A 114 -22.18 5.11 -2.02
CA ARG A 114 -22.52 4.32 -0.83
C ARG A 114 -21.28 3.66 -0.24
N TYR A 115 -21.09 3.84 1.05
CA TYR A 115 -20.05 3.13 1.78
C TYR A 115 -20.50 1.70 2.09
N ASN A 116 -19.58 0.76 1.96
CA ASN A 116 -19.83 -0.63 2.34
C ASN A 116 -19.51 -0.83 3.82
N ALA A 117 -20.46 -0.54 4.70
CA ALA A 117 -20.27 -0.66 6.15
C ALA A 117 -19.82 -2.08 6.59
N ARG A 118 -20.26 -3.13 5.89
CA ARG A 118 -19.87 -4.52 6.21
C ARG A 118 -18.40 -4.83 5.94
N LYS A 119 -17.75 -4.08 5.01
CA LYS A 119 -16.32 -4.22 4.68
C LYS A 119 -15.49 -3.16 5.37
N SER A 120 -16.12 -2.15 5.98
CA SER A 120 -15.44 -1.10 6.70
C SER A 120 -15.17 -1.56 8.14
N GLU A 121 -13.96 -1.32 8.59
CA GLU A 121 -13.47 -1.73 9.90
C GLU A 121 -12.75 -0.54 10.54
N PHE A 122 -12.65 -0.53 11.87
CA PHE A 122 -11.80 0.44 12.54
C PHE A 122 -10.83 -0.24 13.50
N LEU A 123 -9.66 0.36 13.64
CA LEU A 123 -8.57 -0.13 14.46
C LEU A 123 -8.11 0.99 15.38
N ILE A 124 -7.76 0.64 16.62
CA ILE A 124 -7.18 1.55 17.60
C ILE A 124 -5.74 1.13 17.83
N PHE A 125 -4.80 2.01 17.49
CA PHE A 125 -3.40 1.79 17.83
C PHE A 125 -3.21 1.83 19.32
N LYS A 126 -2.59 0.78 19.88
CA LYS A 126 -2.38 0.63 21.31
C LYS A 126 -1.06 1.25 21.73
N SER A 127 -1.08 1.98 22.84
CA SER A 127 0.12 2.37 23.57
C SER A 127 0.34 1.38 24.71
N GLY A 128 1.24 0.42 24.50
CA GLY A 128 1.50 -0.66 25.45
C GLY A 128 0.34 -1.67 25.59
N ALA A 129 0.20 -2.29 26.76
CA ALA A 129 -0.79 -3.35 27.03
C ALA A 129 -2.19 -2.84 27.41
N LYS A 130 -2.49 -1.55 27.20
CA LYS A 130 -3.78 -0.97 27.60
C LYS A 130 -4.92 -1.46 26.72
N THR A 131 -6.01 -1.87 27.35
CA THR A 131 -7.30 -2.12 26.69
C THR A 131 -8.17 -0.87 26.80
N TYR A 132 -8.81 -0.50 25.68
CA TYR A 132 -9.68 0.66 25.62
C TYR A 132 -11.13 0.21 25.41
N THR A 133 -12.01 0.60 26.32
CA THR A 133 -13.47 0.54 26.09
C THR A 133 -13.82 1.68 25.13
N THR A 134 -14.52 1.36 24.07
CA THR A 134 -14.82 2.31 23.01
C THR A 134 -16.32 2.47 22.82
N THR A 135 -16.75 3.69 22.56
CA THR A 135 -18.10 3.92 22.03
C THR A 135 -18.21 3.35 20.61
N PRO A 136 -19.38 2.83 20.22
CA PRO A 136 -19.58 2.32 18.87
C PRO A 136 -19.32 3.37 17.80
N VAL A 137 -18.58 3.00 16.76
CA VAL A 137 -18.39 3.81 15.54
C VAL A 137 -19.36 3.31 14.49
N ARG A 138 -20.06 4.20 13.82
CA ARG A 138 -21.10 3.84 12.86
C ARG A 138 -20.86 4.46 11.49
N VAL A 139 -21.21 3.71 10.44
CA VAL A 139 -21.30 4.16 9.05
C VAL A 139 -22.65 3.81 8.50
N CYS A 140 -23.38 4.79 7.99
CA CYS A 140 -24.76 4.66 7.49
C CYS A 140 -25.67 3.91 8.51
N GLY A 141 -25.59 4.30 9.79
CA GLY A 141 -26.33 3.68 10.88
C GLY A 141 -25.85 2.29 11.32
N THR A 142 -24.94 1.66 10.57
CA THR A 142 -24.38 0.33 10.88
C THR A 142 -23.13 0.48 11.73
N GLU A 143 -23.05 -0.27 12.83
CA GLU A 143 -21.88 -0.31 13.68
C GLU A 143 -20.71 -1.00 12.97
N LEU A 144 -19.53 -0.38 13.02
CA LEU A 144 -18.31 -0.93 12.45
C LEU A 144 -17.67 -1.93 13.40
N ASN A 145 -17.06 -2.96 12.83
CA ASN A 145 -16.28 -3.92 13.58
C ASN A 145 -14.97 -3.30 14.04
N LYS A 146 -14.68 -3.39 15.35
CA LYS A 146 -13.37 -3.12 15.89
C LYS A 146 -12.47 -4.32 15.65
N VAL A 147 -11.33 -4.08 14.99
CA VAL A 147 -10.36 -5.13 14.68
C VAL A 147 -9.00 -4.83 15.31
N ASP A 148 -8.19 -5.86 15.51
CA ASP A 148 -6.80 -5.77 15.98
C ASP A 148 -5.78 -5.70 14.82
N LYS A 149 -6.23 -5.97 13.61
CA LYS A 149 -5.45 -5.94 12.38
C LYS A 149 -6.35 -5.79 11.17
N PHE A 150 -5.87 -5.11 10.14
CA PHE A 150 -6.54 -5.06 8.83
C PHE A 150 -5.50 -5.05 7.71
N LYS A 151 -5.95 -5.35 6.51
CA LYS A 151 -5.10 -5.37 5.32
C LYS A 151 -5.39 -4.14 4.46
N TYR A 152 -4.40 -3.26 4.31
CA TYR A 152 -4.49 -2.08 3.46
C TYR A 152 -3.48 -2.15 2.32
N LEU A 153 -3.97 -2.03 1.10
CA LEU A 153 -3.16 -2.11 -0.14
C LEU A 153 -2.20 -3.32 -0.16
N GLY A 154 -2.66 -4.44 0.40
CA GLY A 154 -1.87 -5.68 0.43
C GLY A 154 -0.91 -5.83 1.62
N HIS A 155 -0.72 -4.81 2.44
CA HIS A 155 0.08 -4.81 3.66
C HIS A 155 -0.80 -5.03 4.90
N TRP A 156 -0.35 -5.85 5.85
CA TRP A 156 -1.03 -6.04 7.13
C TRP A 156 -0.60 -4.98 8.13
N ILE A 157 -1.56 -4.25 8.66
CA ILE A 157 -1.38 -3.27 9.75
C ILE A 157 -2.01 -3.85 11.00
N THR A 158 -1.26 -3.88 12.11
CA THR A 158 -1.72 -4.36 13.41
C THR A 158 -1.90 -3.21 14.39
N ASP A 159 -2.69 -3.40 15.42
CA ASP A 159 -2.93 -2.43 16.48
C ASP A 159 -1.68 -2.09 17.33
N THR A 160 -0.67 -2.96 17.27
CA THR A 160 0.66 -2.79 17.89
C THR A 160 1.72 -2.28 16.92
N LEU A 161 1.37 -2.03 15.65
CA LEU A 161 2.30 -1.66 14.55
C LEU A 161 3.41 -2.70 14.29
N SER A 162 3.24 -3.96 14.74
CA SER A 162 4.21 -5.02 14.48
C SER A 162 4.07 -5.59 13.07
N ASP A 163 5.20 -5.68 12.36
CA ASP A 163 5.28 -6.20 10.98
C ASP A 163 5.40 -7.73 10.89
N ASN A 164 5.45 -8.43 12.02
CA ASN A 164 5.62 -9.89 12.02
C ASN A 164 4.57 -10.61 11.18
N LEU A 165 3.33 -10.14 11.21
CA LEU A 165 2.23 -10.73 10.44
C LEU A 165 2.42 -10.54 8.93
N ASP A 166 2.89 -9.37 8.50
CA ASP A 166 3.14 -9.10 7.08
C ASP A 166 4.36 -9.84 6.56
N ILE A 167 5.41 -9.97 7.38
CA ILE A 167 6.58 -10.80 7.07
C ILE A 167 6.16 -12.27 6.90
N GLU A 168 5.29 -12.78 7.76
CA GLU A 168 4.78 -14.15 7.66
C GLU A 168 3.90 -14.35 6.41
N ARG A 169 3.09 -13.34 6.04
CA ARG A 169 2.35 -13.33 4.78
C ARG A 169 3.30 -13.50 3.58
N GLU A 170 4.37 -12.70 3.55
CA GLU A 170 5.36 -12.74 2.46
C GLU A 170 6.11 -14.09 2.44
N ARG A 171 6.45 -14.64 3.61
CA ARG A 171 7.07 -15.95 3.72
C ARG A 171 6.20 -17.05 3.12
N ARG A 172 4.90 -17.06 3.43
CA ARG A 172 3.95 -18.02 2.85
C ARG A 172 3.78 -17.83 1.35
N ALA A 173 3.65 -16.60 0.89
CA ALA A 173 3.56 -16.26 -0.53
C ALA A 173 4.80 -16.70 -1.30
N MET A 174 6.00 -16.54 -0.71
CA MET A 174 7.27 -17.03 -1.25
C MET A 174 7.26 -18.56 -1.43
N ALA A 175 6.81 -19.31 -0.43
CA ALA A 175 6.71 -20.76 -0.51
C ALA A 175 5.80 -21.22 -1.66
N VAL A 176 4.64 -20.56 -1.82
CA VAL A 176 3.70 -20.86 -2.91
C VAL A 176 4.34 -20.56 -4.28
N ARG A 177 4.96 -19.38 -4.45
CA ARG A 177 5.64 -19.01 -5.70
C ARG A 177 6.76 -19.97 -6.04
N CYS A 178 7.59 -20.34 -5.07
CA CYS A 178 8.67 -21.30 -5.25
C CYS A 178 8.16 -22.67 -5.73
N ASN A 179 7.14 -23.22 -5.06
CA ASN A 179 6.56 -24.51 -5.43
C ASN A 179 5.95 -24.49 -6.83
N MET A 180 5.29 -23.38 -7.19
CA MET A 180 4.76 -23.18 -8.54
C MET A 180 5.90 -23.21 -9.59
N LEU A 181 6.99 -22.45 -9.35
CA LEU A 181 8.12 -22.39 -10.26
C LEU A 181 8.82 -23.75 -10.39
N ALA A 182 9.10 -24.42 -9.26
CA ALA A 182 9.77 -25.71 -9.24
C ALA A 182 8.99 -26.79 -10.01
N ARG A 183 7.66 -26.79 -9.92
CA ARG A 183 6.83 -27.75 -10.64
C ARG A 183 6.67 -27.45 -12.13
N ARG A 184 6.39 -26.18 -12.48
CA ARG A 184 6.07 -25.80 -13.86
C ARG A 184 7.30 -25.67 -14.75
N PHE A 185 8.44 -25.28 -14.18
CA PHE A 185 9.66 -24.94 -14.90
C PHE A 185 10.84 -25.87 -14.54
N ALA A 186 10.56 -27.09 -14.05
CA ALA A 186 11.57 -28.06 -13.66
C ALA A 186 12.59 -28.35 -14.76
N ARG A 187 12.12 -28.45 -16.01
CA ARG A 187 12.93 -28.79 -17.20
C ARG A 187 13.57 -27.59 -17.90
N CYS A 188 13.32 -26.36 -17.44
CA CYS A 188 13.92 -25.18 -18.06
C CYS A 188 15.42 -25.06 -17.76
N SER A 189 16.14 -24.34 -18.64
CA SER A 189 17.54 -24.02 -18.43
C SER A 189 17.78 -23.22 -17.16
N LYS A 190 19.03 -23.19 -16.69
CA LYS A 190 19.44 -22.45 -15.50
C LYS A 190 19.12 -20.96 -15.64
N ASP A 191 19.38 -20.36 -16.79
CA ASP A 191 19.16 -18.92 -17.03
C ASP A 191 17.68 -18.55 -16.97
N VAL A 192 16.80 -19.37 -17.54
CA VAL A 192 15.35 -19.19 -17.44
C VAL A 192 14.91 -19.29 -15.98
N LYS A 193 15.41 -20.26 -15.21
CA LYS A 193 15.09 -20.38 -13.78
C LYS A 193 15.57 -19.18 -12.98
N VAL A 194 16.75 -18.63 -13.26
CA VAL A 194 17.27 -17.40 -12.63
C VAL A 194 16.35 -16.21 -12.93
N THR A 195 15.97 -16.04 -14.19
CA THR A 195 15.06 -14.96 -14.61
C THR A 195 13.70 -15.05 -13.90
N LEU A 196 13.13 -16.26 -13.84
CA LEU A 196 11.86 -16.50 -13.14
C LEU A 196 12.01 -16.29 -11.62
N PHE A 197 13.10 -16.72 -11.02
CA PHE A 197 13.37 -16.49 -9.60
C PHE A 197 13.44 -14.98 -9.30
N LYS A 198 14.17 -14.21 -10.11
CA LYS A 198 14.25 -12.75 -9.98
C LYS A 198 12.86 -12.11 -10.09
N ALA A 199 12.07 -12.52 -11.08
CA ALA A 199 10.75 -11.94 -11.33
C ALA A 199 9.74 -12.25 -10.22
N TYR A 200 9.70 -13.48 -9.72
CA TYR A 200 8.65 -13.94 -8.80
C TYR A 200 9.06 -13.99 -7.34
N CYS A 201 10.34 -14.23 -7.04
CA CYS A 201 10.81 -14.43 -5.66
C CYS A 201 11.54 -13.22 -5.06
N GLN A 202 11.90 -12.22 -5.85
CA GLN A 202 12.58 -11.00 -5.37
C GLN A 202 11.69 -9.79 -5.23
N SER A 203 10.38 -9.95 -5.36
CA SER A 203 9.43 -8.84 -5.25
C SER A 203 9.38 -8.26 -3.84
N PHE A 204 9.32 -9.10 -2.81
CA PHE A 204 9.20 -8.72 -1.39
C PHE A 204 8.26 -7.52 -1.21
N TYR A 205 7.00 -7.72 -1.59
CA TYR A 205 6.02 -6.64 -1.57
C TYR A 205 5.91 -6.03 -0.16
N THR A 206 5.97 -4.71 -0.08
CA THR A 206 5.95 -3.90 1.14
C THR A 206 7.13 -4.06 2.10
N CYS A 207 8.16 -4.83 1.77
CA CYS A 207 9.30 -5.07 2.68
C CYS A 207 10.02 -3.79 3.14
N SER A 208 9.97 -2.73 2.36
CA SER A 208 10.53 -1.43 2.72
C SER A 208 9.73 -0.68 3.79
N LEU A 209 8.53 -1.15 4.13
CA LEU A 209 7.71 -0.57 5.20
C LEU A 209 7.92 -1.26 6.55
N TRP A 210 8.61 -2.41 6.59
CA TRP A 210 8.87 -3.13 7.83
C TRP A 210 9.86 -2.38 8.71
N ALA A 211 9.45 -2.01 9.91
CA ALA A 211 10.25 -1.28 10.90
C ALA A 211 10.29 -1.95 12.27
N ASP A 212 9.16 -2.55 12.70
CA ASP A 212 9.03 -3.24 13.98
C ASP A 212 8.72 -4.73 13.80
N TYR A 213 9.75 -5.56 13.92
CA TYR A 213 9.66 -7.01 13.77
C TYR A 213 10.66 -7.77 14.62
N THR A 214 10.34 -9.03 14.89
CA THR A 214 11.26 -9.93 15.59
C THR A 214 12.31 -10.49 14.63
N GLN A 215 13.55 -10.66 15.12
CA GLN A 215 14.62 -11.32 14.36
C GLN A 215 14.22 -12.74 13.93
N ARG A 216 13.38 -13.41 14.72
CA ARG A 216 12.83 -14.73 14.38
C ARG A 216 12.00 -14.69 13.10
N ALA A 217 11.06 -13.76 12.98
CA ALA A 217 10.21 -13.62 11.79
C ALA A 217 11.05 -13.26 10.55
N TYR A 218 11.95 -12.29 10.70
CA TYR A 218 12.85 -11.85 9.63
C TYR A 218 13.78 -12.98 9.16
N ASN A 219 14.39 -13.72 10.07
CA ASN A 219 15.23 -14.86 9.73
C ASN A 219 14.45 -16.00 9.09
N ALA A 220 13.20 -16.26 9.51
CA ALA A 220 12.35 -17.27 8.89
C ALA A 220 12.09 -16.94 7.40
N LEU A 221 11.84 -15.67 7.06
CA LEU A 221 11.70 -15.24 5.67
C LEU A 221 13.02 -15.38 4.89
N ARG A 222 14.17 -15.01 5.50
CA ARG A 222 15.49 -15.20 4.90
C ARG A 222 15.78 -16.68 4.57
N VAL A 223 15.49 -17.57 5.50
CA VAL A 223 15.64 -19.02 5.30
C VAL A 223 14.74 -19.48 4.16
N GLN A 224 13.48 -19.06 4.16
CA GLN A 224 12.52 -19.39 3.09
C GLN A 224 13.03 -18.92 1.70
N TYR A 225 13.61 -17.74 1.61
CA TYR A 225 14.18 -17.22 0.38
C TYR A 225 15.37 -18.08 -0.12
N ASN A 226 16.26 -18.44 0.79
CA ASN A 226 17.40 -19.30 0.47
C ASN A 226 16.93 -20.71 0.03
N ASP A 227 15.95 -21.26 0.72
CA ASP A 227 15.40 -22.59 0.39
C ASP A 227 14.60 -22.57 -0.92
N ALA A 228 13.90 -21.48 -1.22
CA ALA A 228 13.25 -21.30 -2.51
C ALA A 228 14.25 -21.40 -3.68
N PHE A 229 15.42 -20.78 -3.53
CA PHE A 229 16.47 -20.90 -4.54
C PHE A 229 17.00 -22.34 -4.63
N ARG A 230 17.33 -22.97 -3.48
CA ARG A 230 17.82 -24.36 -3.46
C ARG A 230 16.84 -25.34 -4.12
N ILE A 231 15.56 -25.23 -3.80
CA ILE A 231 14.51 -26.09 -4.36
C ILE A 231 14.40 -25.90 -5.88
N LEU A 232 14.40 -24.67 -6.37
CA LEU A 232 14.26 -24.38 -7.80
C LEU A 232 15.44 -24.91 -8.62
N PHE A 233 16.65 -24.91 -8.04
CA PHE A 233 17.88 -25.35 -8.70
C PHE A 233 18.33 -26.76 -8.33
N GLY A 234 17.58 -27.47 -7.45
CA GLY A 234 17.93 -28.82 -7.00
C GLY A 234 19.20 -28.86 -6.16
N LEU A 235 19.53 -27.80 -5.44
CA LEU A 235 20.72 -27.69 -4.62
C LEU A 235 20.52 -28.35 -3.24
N PRO A 236 21.53 -28.97 -2.65
CA PRO A 236 21.44 -29.55 -1.31
C PRO A 236 21.29 -28.45 -0.23
N ARG A 237 20.67 -28.80 0.91
CA ARG A 237 20.41 -27.87 2.02
C ARG A 237 21.66 -27.22 2.61
N PHE A 238 22.78 -27.94 2.58
CA PHE A 238 24.07 -27.46 3.10
C PHE A 238 24.82 -26.55 2.11
N CYS A 239 24.30 -26.33 0.88
CA CYS A 239 24.92 -25.41 -0.07
C CYS A 239 24.96 -23.99 0.52
N SER A 240 26.14 -23.37 0.48
CA SER A 240 26.34 -22.01 0.97
C SER A 240 25.46 -21.01 0.24
N ALA A 241 24.68 -20.23 1.00
CA ALA A 241 23.79 -19.21 0.42
C ALA A 241 24.58 -18.14 -0.36
N SER A 242 25.71 -17.69 0.16
CA SER A 242 26.56 -16.69 -0.51
C SER A 242 27.08 -17.21 -1.83
N LYS A 243 27.58 -18.45 -1.85
CA LYS A 243 28.10 -19.08 -3.06
C LYS A 243 27.03 -19.27 -4.13
N MET A 244 25.86 -19.85 -3.77
CA MET A 244 24.82 -20.14 -4.75
C MET A 244 24.26 -18.87 -5.42
N PHE A 245 24.15 -17.75 -4.68
CA PHE A 245 23.71 -16.48 -5.24
C PHE A 245 24.78 -15.80 -6.08
N ALA A 246 26.07 -15.89 -5.68
CA ALA A 246 27.19 -15.38 -6.46
C ALA A 246 27.32 -16.14 -7.80
N ASP A 247 27.29 -17.47 -7.79
CA ASP A 247 27.38 -18.33 -8.98
C ASP A 247 26.22 -18.09 -9.97
N ALA A 248 25.08 -17.61 -9.48
CA ALA A 248 23.90 -17.28 -10.29
C ALA A 248 23.81 -15.79 -10.65
N ASN A 249 24.77 -14.97 -10.26
CA ASN A 249 24.72 -13.50 -10.39
C ASN A 249 23.37 -12.93 -9.94
N THR A 250 22.97 -13.29 -8.71
CA THR A 250 21.66 -12.99 -8.15
C THR A 250 21.80 -12.40 -6.75
N ASP A 251 21.00 -11.42 -6.42
CA ASP A 251 21.03 -10.77 -5.12
C ASP A 251 20.68 -11.74 -3.99
N CYS A 252 21.42 -11.68 -2.90
CA CYS A 252 21.05 -12.34 -1.65
C CYS A 252 19.91 -11.58 -0.96
N PHE A 253 19.30 -12.21 0.04
CA PHE A 253 18.16 -11.64 0.78
C PHE A 253 18.42 -10.21 1.28
N TYR A 254 19.55 -9.99 1.96
CA TYR A 254 19.88 -8.68 2.52
C TYR A 254 20.11 -7.61 1.45
N ALA A 255 20.72 -7.97 0.33
CA ALA A 255 20.94 -7.05 -0.78
C ALA A 255 19.61 -6.54 -1.35
N ILE A 256 18.60 -7.42 -1.51
CA ILE A 256 17.28 -7.02 -2.01
C ILE A 256 16.60 -6.08 -1.04
N ILE A 257 16.57 -6.43 0.26
CA ILE A 257 15.90 -5.58 1.27
C ILE A 257 16.54 -4.19 1.26
N ARG A 258 17.87 -4.08 1.28
CA ARG A 258 18.57 -2.79 1.21
C ARG A 258 18.24 -2.01 -0.06
N LYS A 259 18.28 -2.66 -1.23
CA LYS A 259 17.90 -2.01 -2.51
C LYS A 259 16.48 -1.48 -2.50
N ARG A 260 15.52 -2.22 -1.92
CA ARG A 260 14.12 -1.80 -1.81
C ARG A 260 13.95 -0.62 -0.86
N CYS A 261 14.59 -0.67 0.30
CA CYS A 261 14.56 0.45 1.26
C CYS A 261 15.20 1.71 0.68
N ALA A 262 16.39 1.58 0.06
CA ALA A 262 17.06 2.71 -0.59
C ALA A 262 16.21 3.33 -1.71
N ALA A 263 15.60 2.51 -2.57
CA ALA A 263 14.75 2.99 -3.65
C ALA A 263 13.49 3.68 -3.12
N LEU A 264 12.91 3.25 -2.00
CA LEU A 264 11.80 3.94 -1.37
C LEU A 264 12.26 5.26 -0.74
N LEU A 265 13.36 5.27 0.01
CA LEU A 265 13.91 6.47 0.62
C LEU A 265 14.18 7.56 -0.42
N MET A 266 14.84 7.22 -1.54
CA MET A 266 15.07 8.18 -2.62
C MET A 266 13.77 8.77 -3.19
N ARG A 267 12.73 7.96 -3.37
CA ARG A 267 11.42 8.43 -3.83
C ARG A 267 10.74 9.34 -2.81
N LEU A 268 10.85 9.06 -1.51
CA LEU A 268 10.29 9.89 -0.46
C LEU A 268 11.00 11.26 -0.41
N LEU A 269 12.33 11.28 -0.45
CA LEU A 269 13.13 12.50 -0.45
C LEU A 269 12.89 13.38 -1.68
N SER A 270 12.58 12.78 -2.84
CA SER A 270 12.27 13.51 -4.08
C SER A 270 10.80 13.88 -4.22
N SER A 271 9.95 13.51 -3.26
CA SER A 271 8.51 13.76 -3.35
C SER A 271 8.15 15.23 -3.18
N SER A 272 7.25 15.72 -4.03
CA SER A 272 6.62 17.04 -3.90
C SER A 272 5.40 17.05 -2.97
N ASN A 273 4.96 15.90 -2.48
CA ASN A 273 3.80 15.79 -1.60
C ASN A 273 4.12 16.33 -0.20
N ASN A 274 3.34 17.29 0.29
CA ASN A 274 3.59 17.97 1.56
C ASN A 274 3.57 17.00 2.77
N ILE A 275 2.67 16.03 2.80
CA ILE A 275 2.59 15.03 3.89
C ILE A 275 3.87 14.19 3.93
N ILE A 276 4.34 13.75 2.75
CA ILE A 276 5.58 12.97 2.65
C ILE A 276 6.78 13.82 3.07
N ARG A 277 6.83 15.09 2.69
CA ARG A 277 7.91 16.00 3.10
C ARG A 277 7.98 16.17 4.61
N VAL A 278 6.85 16.40 5.28
CA VAL A 278 6.78 16.47 6.74
C VAL A 278 7.32 15.18 7.39
N LEU A 279 6.99 14.02 6.85
CA LEU A 279 7.50 12.73 7.35
C LEU A 279 9.00 12.55 7.09
N THR A 280 9.53 13.03 5.96
CA THR A 280 10.95 12.90 5.63
C THR A 280 11.84 13.91 6.36
N ASP A 281 11.29 15.02 6.82
CA ASP A 281 12.00 16.00 7.62
C ASP A 281 12.17 15.54 9.10
N ARG A 282 11.47 14.47 9.49
CA ARG A 282 11.53 13.86 10.82
C ARG A 282 12.50 12.68 10.88
N TRP A 283 13.76 12.98 11.09
CA TRP A 283 14.83 11.97 11.21
C TRP A 283 14.69 11.06 12.44
N ASP A 284 13.90 11.46 13.44
CA ASP A 284 13.52 10.68 14.62
C ASP A 284 12.45 9.61 14.30
N SER A 285 11.89 9.61 13.09
CA SER A 285 10.94 8.58 12.65
C SER A 285 11.51 7.17 12.83
N PRO A 286 10.78 6.24 13.47
CA PRO A 286 11.22 4.84 13.63
C PRO A 286 11.56 4.17 12.28
N LEU A 287 10.81 4.49 11.22
CA LEU A 287 11.02 3.95 9.88
C LEU A 287 12.33 4.46 9.26
N LEU A 288 12.58 5.77 9.30
CA LEU A 288 13.82 6.37 8.80
C LEU A 288 15.03 5.88 9.59
N SER A 289 14.94 5.85 10.92
CA SER A 289 15.99 5.32 11.79
C SER A 289 16.28 3.85 11.50
N HIS A 290 15.26 3.04 11.20
CA HIS A 290 15.43 1.66 10.80
C HIS A 290 16.17 1.53 9.45
N TRP A 291 15.78 2.31 8.45
CA TRP A 291 16.43 2.30 7.14
C TRP A 291 17.89 2.77 7.21
N ILE A 292 18.18 3.79 7.98
CA ILE A 292 19.55 4.25 8.21
C ILE A 292 20.37 3.11 8.82
N ARG A 293 19.89 2.44 9.85
CA ARG A 293 20.57 1.28 10.45
C ARG A 293 20.82 0.14 9.45
N LEU A 294 19.89 -0.13 8.54
CA LEU A 294 20.06 -1.14 7.51
C LEU A 294 21.19 -0.80 6.53
N HIS A 295 21.50 0.49 6.35
CA HIS A 295 22.52 0.96 5.42
C HIS A 295 23.86 1.26 6.09
N THR A 296 23.90 1.70 7.34
CA THR A 296 25.13 2.06 8.05
C THR A 296 25.98 0.85 8.47
N THR A 297 25.43 -0.35 8.43
CA THR A 297 26.20 -1.59 8.67
C THR A 297 27.07 -2.02 7.46
N VAL A 298 27.01 -1.26 6.35
CA VAL A 298 27.86 -1.47 5.15
C VAL A 298 28.09 -0.09 4.54
N ASP A 299 29.37 0.31 4.43
CA ASP A 299 29.86 1.59 3.89
C ASP A 299 29.10 2.14 2.68
N VAL A 300 27.97 2.78 2.89
CA VAL A 300 27.28 3.59 1.90
C VAL A 300 27.14 5.00 2.48
N GLN A 301 28.00 5.90 2.04
CA GLN A 301 27.81 7.33 2.25
C GLN A 301 26.49 7.74 1.56
N ILE A 302 25.45 8.00 2.37
CA ILE A 302 24.23 8.65 1.88
C ILE A 302 24.62 10.10 1.62
N PRO A 303 24.43 10.64 0.41
CA PRO A 303 24.68 12.06 0.18
C PRO A 303 23.66 12.86 0.99
N VAL A 304 24.12 13.46 2.08
CA VAL A 304 23.36 14.42 2.89
C VAL A 304 23.32 15.72 2.11
N THR A 305 22.31 15.91 1.27
CA THR A 305 22.17 17.13 0.44
C THR A 305 21.35 18.26 1.10
N ARG A 306 21.05 18.16 2.40
CA ARG A 306 20.48 19.30 3.17
C ARG A 306 21.15 19.36 4.52
N GLY A 307 21.78 20.51 4.79
CA GLY A 307 22.61 20.86 5.94
C GLY A 307 22.16 20.22 7.25
N TRP A 308 22.87 19.20 7.63
CA TRP A 308 22.78 18.65 8.97
C TRP A 308 23.80 19.34 9.84
N ASP A 309 23.33 20.12 10.81
CA ASP A 309 24.15 20.69 11.87
C ASP A 309 24.05 19.75 13.08
N PRO A 310 25.15 19.12 13.53
CA PRO A 310 25.12 18.21 14.66
C PRO A 310 25.06 18.91 16.04
N SER A 311 24.71 20.16 16.13
CA SER A 311 24.71 20.97 17.36
C SER A 311 23.34 21.16 18.03
N TRP A 312 22.37 20.22 17.83
CA TRP A 312 21.11 20.21 18.62
C TRP A 312 20.94 18.89 19.35
#